data_fd17818788d38b8d2bc7e7b0c5e5f117
#
_entry.id   fd17818788d38b8d2bc7e7b0c5e5f117
#
_cell.length_a   1.000
_cell.length_b   1.000
_cell.length_c   1.000
_cell.angle_alpha   90.00
_cell.angle_beta   90.00
_cell.angle_gamma   90.00
#
_symmetry.space_group_name_H-M   'P 1'
#
loop_
_entity.id
_entity.type
_entity.pdbx_description
1 polymer ?
#
loop_
_entity_poly.entity_id
_entity_poly.type
_entity_poly.pdbx_seq_one_letter_code
_entity_poly.pdbx_strand_id
1 'polypeptide(L)'
;LQGLGKTVIPVVNMVFAAIIKVALNWVLTANPSLGIEGSAWATVADIGIAAILNLYFLNRYISYKIDIPQLSRTVFSTLLMAIALYFSYFELINLKVGNTIATLVATIIGAVLYIISLIIVGGLNQRDLTNVPMVGNLLMKLLVKMGVTLKK
;
A
#
# COMPACT_ATOMS: atom_id res chain seq x y z
N LEU A 1 -15.01 7.30 -5.47
CA LEU A 1 -16.46 7.04 -5.51
C LEU A 1 -17.19 7.78 -4.39
N GLN A 2 -16.66 7.77 -3.16
CA GLN A 2 -17.24 8.52 -2.03
C GLN A 2 -17.30 10.03 -2.33
N GLY A 3 -16.24 10.62 -2.86
CA GLY A 3 -16.19 12.02 -3.28
C GLY A 3 -17.16 12.39 -4.42
N LEU A 4 -17.73 11.39 -5.12
CA LEU A 4 -18.78 11.56 -6.13
C LEU A 4 -20.20 11.36 -5.55
N GLY A 5 -20.34 11.26 -4.24
CA GLY A 5 -21.62 10.97 -3.59
C GLY A 5 -22.11 9.53 -3.75
N LYS A 6 -21.30 8.65 -4.35
CA LYS A 6 -21.63 7.22 -4.56
C LYS A 6 -21.04 6.37 -3.44
N THR A 7 -21.50 6.59 -2.20
CA THR A 7 -20.97 5.93 -1.00
C THR A 7 -21.34 4.46 -0.89
N VAL A 8 -22.49 4.06 -1.44
CA VAL A 8 -22.98 2.67 -1.37
C VAL A 8 -22.15 1.71 -2.20
N ILE A 9 -21.65 2.15 -3.37
CA ILE A 9 -20.92 1.26 -4.30
C ILE A 9 -19.65 0.68 -3.68
N PRO A 10 -18.73 1.47 -3.07
CA PRO A 10 -17.56 0.91 -2.39
C PRO A 10 -17.94 -0.07 -1.27
N VAL A 11 -19.01 0.20 -0.53
CA VAL A 11 -19.47 -0.68 0.55
C VAL A 11 -19.92 -2.03 -0.01
N VAL A 12 -20.72 -2.03 -1.06
CA VAL A 12 -21.16 -3.28 -1.72
C VAL A 12 -19.97 -4.05 -2.27
N ASN A 13 -19.02 -3.37 -2.92
CA ASN A 13 -17.81 -4.00 -3.43
C ASN A 13 -16.96 -4.64 -2.32
N MET A 14 -16.84 -3.96 -1.18
CA MET A 14 -16.13 -4.49 0.01
C MET A 14 -16.85 -5.71 0.61
N VAL A 15 -18.18 -5.67 0.71
CA VAL A 15 -18.97 -6.82 1.19
C VAL A 15 -18.79 -8.02 0.26
N PHE A 16 -18.84 -7.80 -1.05
CA PHE A 16 -18.63 -8.86 -2.02
C PHE A 16 -17.21 -9.46 -1.91
N ALA A 17 -16.19 -8.62 -1.81
CA ALA A 17 -14.80 -9.06 -1.62
C ALA A 17 -14.64 -9.82 -0.29
N ALA A 18 -15.27 -9.38 0.80
CA ALA A 18 -15.24 -10.05 2.09
C ALA A 18 -15.87 -11.46 2.05
N ILE A 19 -16.94 -11.67 1.30
CA ILE A 19 -17.54 -12.98 1.10
C ILE A 19 -16.53 -13.93 0.43
N ILE A 20 -15.87 -13.44 -0.63
CA ILE A 20 -14.83 -14.22 -1.32
C ILE A 20 -13.64 -14.50 -0.38
N LYS A 21 -13.23 -13.52 0.44
CA LYS A 21 -12.18 -13.70 1.45
C LYS A 21 -12.50 -14.82 2.42
N VAL A 22 -13.74 -14.87 2.94
CA VAL A 22 -14.16 -15.94 3.86
C VAL A 22 -14.04 -17.30 3.19
N ALA A 23 -14.51 -17.45 1.96
CA ALA A 23 -14.40 -18.69 1.21
C ALA A 23 -12.94 -19.08 0.94
N LEU A 24 -12.12 -18.12 0.47
CA LEU A 24 -10.69 -18.36 0.23
C LEU A 24 -9.93 -18.67 1.52
N ASN A 25 -10.24 -17.97 2.59
CA ASN A 25 -9.62 -18.23 3.89
C ASN A 25 -9.87 -19.66 4.33
N TRP A 26 -11.12 -20.14 4.22
CA TRP A 26 -11.46 -21.52 4.54
C TRP A 26 -10.63 -22.52 3.71
N VAL A 27 -10.60 -22.35 2.39
CA VAL A 27 -9.91 -23.29 1.49
C VAL A 27 -8.38 -23.24 1.67
N LEU A 28 -7.82 -22.03 1.76
CA LEU A 28 -6.36 -21.86 1.80
C LEU A 28 -5.77 -22.22 3.17
N THR A 29 -6.47 -21.92 4.28
CA THR A 29 -5.97 -22.29 5.61
C THR A 29 -6.18 -23.77 5.93
N ALA A 30 -7.14 -24.45 5.29
CA ALA A 30 -7.31 -25.87 5.40
C ALA A 30 -6.19 -26.68 4.72
N ASN A 31 -5.41 -26.04 3.85
CA ASN A 31 -4.27 -26.70 3.22
C ASN A 31 -3.06 -26.71 4.17
N PRO A 32 -2.56 -27.90 4.56
CA PRO A 32 -1.45 -28.03 5.52
C PRO A 32 -0.14 -27.33 5.06
N SER A 33 0.07 -27.16 3.76
CA SER A 33 1.24 -26.49 3.21
C SER A 33 1.20 -24.97 3.33
N LEU A 34 0.01 -24.37 3.41
CA LEU A 34 -0.17 -22.93 3.50
C LEU A 34 -0.47 -22.48 4.93
N GLY A 35 -1.32 -23.22 5.66
CA GLY A 35 -1.66 -22.88 7.02
C GLY A 35 -2.06 -21.42 7.21
N ILE A 36 -1.33 -20.71 8.08
CA ILE A 36 -1.58 -19.30 8.39
C ILE A 36 -1.26 -18.37 7.21
N GLU A 37 -0.35 -18.76 6.32
CA GLU A 37 -0.04 -17.99 5.11
C GLU A 37 -1.22 -17.95 4.15
N GLY A 38 -2.06 -18.98 4.14
CA GLY A 38 -3.30 -19.02 3.40
C GLY A 38 -4.26 -17.87 3.75
N SER A 39 -4.30 -17.47 5.01
CA SER A 39 -5.07 -16.30 5.45
C SER A 39 -4.51 -14.98 4.92
N ALA A 40 -3.19 -14.86 4.82
CA ALA A 40 -2.56 -13.69 4.21
C ALA A 40 -2.91 -13.58 2.72
N TRP A 41 -2.85 -14.69 1.98
CA TRP A 41 -3.25 -14.73 0.57
C TRP A 41 -4.73 -14.40 0.35
N ALA A 42 -5.61 -14.90 1.23
CA ALA A 42 -7.03 -14.55 1.19
C ALA A 42 -7.26 -13.05 1.41
N THR A 43 -6.46 -12.41 2.26
CA THR A 43 -6.52 -10.96 2.50
C THR A 43 -6.00 -10.15 1.29
N VAL A 44 -4.94 -10.61 0.65
CA VAL A 44 -4.44 -9.98 -0.59
C VAL A 44 -5.49 -10.05 -1.70
N ALA A 45 -6.15 -11.21 -1.85
CA ALA A 45 -7.22 -11.39 -2.82
C ALA A 45 -8.42 -10.46 -2.54
N ASP A 46 -8.85 -10.35 -1.29
CA ASP A 46 -9.92 -9.44 -0.85
C ASP A 46 -9.66 -7.99 -1.27
N ILE A 47 -8.50 -7.46 -0.88
CA ILE A 47 -8.10 -6.09 -1.21
C ILE A 47 -7.99 -5.91 -2.73
N GLY A 48 -7.41 -6.89 -3.43
CA GLY A 48 -7.28 -6.87 -4.89
C GLY A 48 -8.63 -6.83 -5.61
N ILE A 49 -9.57 -7.68 -5.20
CA ILE A 49 -10.93 -7.72 -5.77
C ILE A 49 -11.66 -6.41 -5.49
N ALA A 50 -11.63 -5.91 -4.26
CA ALA A 50 -12.26 -4.64 -3.91
C ALA A 50 -11.68 -3.47 -4.73
N ALA A 51 -10.36 -3.44 -4.92
CA ALA A 51 -9.69 -2.42 -5.73
C ALA A 51 -10.12 -2.49 -7.20
N ILE A 52 -10.12 -3.68 -7.81
CA ILE A 52 -10.53 -3.87 -9.21
C ILE A 52 -11.99 -3.44 -9.42
N LEU A 53 -12.89 -3.86 -8.54
CA LEU A 53 -14.29 -3.47 -8.62
C LEU A 53 -14.46 -1.95 -8.48
N ASN A 54 -13.78 -1.33 -7.52
CA ASN A 54 -13.84 0.11 -7.33
C ASN A 54 -13.27 0.88 -8.53
N LEU A 55 -12.19 0.42 -9.15
CA LEU A 55 -11.63 1.00 -10.38
C LEU A 55 -12.59 0.85 -11.56
N TYR A 56 -13.23 -0.31 -11.70
CA TYR A 56 -14.22 -0.54 -12.75
C TYR A 56 -15.38 0.46 -12.64
N PHE A 57 -15.97 0.60 -11.45
CA PHE A 57 -17.05 1.57 -11.24
C PHE A 57 -16.57 3.01 -11.39
N LEU A 58 -15.36 3.33 -10.92
CA LEU A 58 -14.78 4.67 -11.08
C LEU A 58 -14.65 5.03 -12.57
N ASN A 59 -14.12 4.12 -13.37
CA ASN A 59 -13.98 4.33 -14.82
C ASN A 59 -15.33 4.53 -15.50
N ARG A 60 -16.37 3.82 -15.04
CA ARG A 60 -17.71 3.95 -15.58
C ARG A 60 -18.36 5.31 -15.30
N TYR A 61 -18.04 5.95 -14.15
CA TYR A 61 -18.64 7.22 -13.75
C TYR A 61 -17.91 8.46 -14.23
N ILE A 62 -16.57 8.43 -14.29
CA ILE A 62 -15.75 9.62 -14.61
C ILE A 62 -14.70 9.36 -15.71
N SER A 63 -14.78 8.24 -16.43
CA SER A 63 -13.80 7.86 -17.46
C SER A 63 -12.36 8.06 -16.98
N TYR A 64 -12.08 7.59 -15.75
CA TYR A 64 -10.80 7.74 -15.10
C TYR A 64 -9.69 7.03 -15.90
N LYS A 65 -8.70 7.77 -16.34
CA LYS A 65 -7.50 7.20 -16.96
C LYS A 65 -6.46 6.94 -15.87
N ILE A 66 -6.04 5.68 -15.75
CA ILE A 66 -4.96 5.31 -14.83
C ILE A 66 -3.67 5.93 -15.34
N ASP A 67 -3.02 6.72 -14.50
CA ASP A 67 -1.67 7.20 -14.77
C ASP A 67 -0.67 6.04 -14.54
N ILE A 68 -0.40 5.30 -15.62
CA ILE A 68 0.51 4.14 -15.59
C ILE A 68 1.91 4.53 -15.08
N PRO A 69 2.53 5.65 -15.51
CA PRO A 69 3.78 6.13 -14.94
C PRO A 69 3.75 6.31 -13.42
N GLN A 70 2.68 6.88 -12.86
CA GLN A 70 2.55 7.06 -11.42
C GLN A 70 2.34 5.72 -10.71
N LEU A 71 1.53 4.83 -11.29
CA LEU A 71 1.31 3.50 -10.75
C LEU A 71 2.62 2.70 -10.71
N SER A 72 3.41 2.70 -11.79
CA SER A 72 4.68 1.98 -11.84
C SER A 72 5.68 2.47 -10.79
N ARG A 73 5.74 3.78 -10.53
CA ARG A 73 6.57 4.37 -9.47
C ARG A 73 6.16 3.89 -8.08
N THR A 74 4.86 3.86 -7.82
CA THR A 74 4.31 3.37 -6.55
C THR A 74 4.62 1.88 -6.36
N VAL A 75 4.42 1.07 -7.40
CA VAL A 75 4.73 -0.37 -7.37
C VAL A 75 6.22 -0.59 -7.11
N PHE A 76 7.10 0.15 -7.78
CA PHE A 76 8.55 0.05 -7.55
C PHE A 76 8.93 0.40 -6.12
N SER A 77 8.39 1.49 -5.57
CA SER A 77 8.62 1.89 -4.17
C SER A 77 8.11 0.84 -3.18
N THR A 78 6.98 0.21 -3.47
CA THR A 78 6.42 -0.87 -2.64
C THR A 78 7.29 -2.13 -2.68
N LEU A 79 7.85 -2.48 -3.84
CA LEU A 79 8.79 -3.60 -3.95
C LEU A 79 10.07 -3.35 -3.15
N LEU A 80 10.62 -2.14 -3.24
CA LEU A 80 11.79 -1.75 -2.42
C LEU A 80 11.49 -1.84 -0.92
N MET A 81 10.31 -1.37 -0.49
CA MET A 81 9.85 -1.50 0.88
C MET A 81 9.78 -2.98 1.30
N ALA A 82 9.18 -3.84 0.48
CA ALA A 82 9.03 -5.26 0.80
C ALA A 82 10.39 -5.96 0.96
N ILE A 83 11.33 -5.68 0.07
CA ILE A 83 12.69 -6.20 0.13
C ILE A 83 13.39 -5.71 1.41
N ALA A 84 13.33 -4.42 1.70
CA ALA A 84 13.95 -3.84 2.88
C ALA A 84 13.37 -4.40 4.19
N LEU A 85 12.04 -4.57 4.24
CA LEU A 85 11.35 -5.15 5.38
C LEU A 85 11.79 -6.60 5.59
N TYR A 86 11.86 -7.39 4.53
CA TYR A 86 12.29 -8.79 4.60
C TYR A 86 13.73 -8.91 5.14
N PHE A 87 14.67 -8.16 4.58
CA PHE A 87 16.06 -8.20 5.03
C PHE A 87 16.22 -7.67 6.47
N SER A 88 15.58 -6.55 6.80
CA SER A 88 15.65 -5.99 8.15
C SER A 88 15.08 -6.93 9.19
N TYR A 89 13.96 -7.60 8.89
CA TYR A 89 13.37 -8.58 9.79
C TYR A 89 14.30 -9.78 10.00
N PHE A 90 14.86 -10.32 8.92
CA PHE A 90 15.74 -11.49 8.98
C PHE A 90 17.01 -11.21 9.78
N GLU A 91 17.64 -10.05 9.58
CA GLU A 91 18.81 -9.62 10.35
C GLU A 91 18.50 -9.47 11.84
N LEU A 92 17.37 -8.86 12.19
CA LEU A 92 16.96 -8.66 13.58
C LEU A 92 16.67 -10.00 14.29
N ILE A 93 16.13 -10.99 13.59
CA ILE A 93 15.93 -12.33 14.14
C ILE A 93 17.27 -13.03 14.36
N ASN A 94 18.21 -12.91 13.43
CA ASN A 94 19.57 -13.46 13.58
C ASN A 94 20.31 -12.86 14.78
N LEU A 95 20.06 -11.59 15.09
CA LEU A 95 20.57 -10.92 16.29
C LEU A 95 19.85 -11.33 17.58
N LYS A 96 18.99 -12.35 17.54
CA LYS A 96 18.18 -12.86 18.67
C LYS A 96 17.26 -11.81 19.30
N VAL A 97 16.87 -10.80 18.55
CA VAL A 97 15.84 -9.86 18.94
C VAL A 97 14.50 -10.58 18.96
N GLY A 98 13.69 -10.38 20.00
CA GLY A 98 12.38 -11.02 20.10
C GLY A 98 11.49 -10.71 18.88
N ASN A 99 10.73 -11.70 18.40
CA ASN A 99 9.93 -11.63 17.17
C ASN A 99 9.06 -10.36 17.07
N THR A 100 8.41 -9.97 18.17
CA THR A 100 7.56 -8.77 18.21
C THR A 100 8.35 -7.50 17.96
N ILE A 101 9.52 -7.35 18.61
CA ILE A 101 10.37 -6.16 18.44
C ILE A 101 10.96 -6.13 17.02
N ALA A 102 11.43 -7.29 16.51
CA ALA A 102 11.95 -7.40 15.16
C ALA A 102 10.91 -6.97 14.11
N THR A 103 9.66 -7.41 14.27
CA THR A 103 8.56 -7.04 13.38
C THR A 103 8.28 -5.54 13.43
N LEU A 104 8.18 -4.94 14.62
CA LEU A 104 7.92 -3.51 14.78
C LEU A 104 9.04 -2.65 14.17
N VAL A 105 10.28 -2.98 14.46
CA VAL A 105 11.44 -2.24 13.94
C VAL A 105 11.53 -2.38 12.42
N ALA A 106 11.40 -3.61 11.88
CA ALA A 106 11.41 -3.84 10.45
C ALA A 106 10.29 -3.07 9.72
N THR A 107 9.09 -3.02 10.33
CA THR A 107 7.96 -2.26 9.77
C THR A 107 8.25 -0.76 9.72
N ILE A 108 8.86 -0.19 10.77
CA ILE A 108 9.24 1.23 10.79
C ILE A 108 10.29 1.51 9.73
N ILE A 109 11.33 0.68 9.62
CA ILE A 109 12.37 0.80 8.59
C ILE A 109 11.75 0.74 7.18
N GLY A 110 10.89 -0.24 6.95
CA GLY A 110 10.17 -0.39 5.67
C GLY A 110 9.33 0.84 5.32
N ALA A 111 8.59 1.38 6.28
CA ALA A 111 7.76 2.57 6.09
C ALA A 111 8.61 3.82 5.75
N VAL A 112 9.71 4.03 6.45
CA VAL A 112 10.64 5.14 6.18
C VAL A 112 11.24 5.00 4.79
N LEU A 113 11.73 3.82 4.43
CA LEU A 113 12.30 3.56 3.09
C LEU A 113 11.26 3.69 1.99
N TYR A 114 10.01 3.31 2.22
CA TYR A 114 8.92 3.54 1.27
C TYR A 114 8.73 5.03 0.98
N ILE A 115 8.65 5.85 2.02
CA ILE A 115 8.48 7.31 1.87
C ILE A 115 9.68 7.90 1.10
N ILE A 116 10.90 7.54 1.47
CA ILE A 116 12.13 8.01 0.81
C ILE A 116 12.13 7.59 -0.67
N SER A 117 11.86 6.32 -0.94
CA SER A 117 11.79 5.78 -2.30
C SER A 117 10.73 6.49 -3.15
N LEU A 118 9.54 6.70 -2.59
CA LEU A 118 8.44 7.39 -3.26
C LEU A 118 8.81 8.83 -3.64
N ILE A 119 9.56 9.51 -2.78
CA ILE A 119 10.09 10.87 -3.03
C ILE A 119 11.13 10.84 -4.15
N ILE A 120 12.12 9.94 -4.07
CA ILE A 120 13.22 9.86 -5.05
C ILE A 120 12.70 9.51 -6.44
N VAL A 121 11.77 8.56 -6.53
CA VAL A 121 11.18 8.12 -7.81
C VAL A 121 10.19 9.16 -8.36
N GLY A 122 9.87 10.23 -7.59
CA GLY A 122 8.93 11.28 -8.01
C GLY A 122 7.49 10.78 -8.07
N GLY A 123 7.13 9.84 -7.20
CA GLY A 123 5.77 9.32 -7.06
C GLY A 123 4.84 10.26 -6.29
N LEU A 124 5.37 11.28 -5.62
CA LEU A 124 4.61 12.32 -4.94
C LEU A 124 4.56 13.59 -5.80
N ASN A 125 3.34 14.10 -6.01
CA ASN A 125 3.11 15.36 -6.68
C ASN A 125 3.07 16.50 -5.63
N GLN A 126 3.49 17.72 -6.02
CA GLN A 126 3.41 18.88 -5.09
C GLN A 126 2.00 19.08 -4.51
N ARG A 127 0.97 18.80 -5.32
CA ARG A 127 -0.43 18.90 -4.89
C ARG A 127 -0.80 17.93 -3.78
N ASP A 128 -0.20 16.74 -3.78
CA ASP A 128 -0.49 15.71 -2.77
C ASP A 128 0.09 16.13 -1.42
N LEU A 129 1.28 16.75 -1.43
CA LEU A 129 1.94 17.25 -0.22
C LEU A 129 1.24 18.47 0.38
N THR A 130 0.73 19.39 -0.43
CA THR A 130 0.01 20.57 0.06
C THR A 130 -1.33 20.22 0.71
N ASN A 131 -1.92 19.09 0.33
CA ASN A 131 -3.19 18.63 0.87
C ASN A 131 -3.06 17.87 2.20
N VAL A 132 -1.82 17.56 2.65
CA VAL A 132 -1.60 16.88 3.95
C VAL A 132 -1.50 17.94 5.05
N PRO A 133 -2.52 18.09 5.92
CA PRO A 133 -2.48 19.06 7.01
C PRO A 133 -1.35 18.70 7.99
N MET A 134 -0.69 19.72 8.55
CA MET A 134 0.42 19.68 9.54
C MET A 134 1.78 19.18 9.00
N VAL A 135 1.83 18.15 8.15
CA VAL A 135 3.10 17.51 7.73
C VAL A 135 3.56 18.00 6.36
N GLY A 136 2.64 18.45 5.51
CA GLY A 136 2.94 18.87 4.12
C GLY A 136 3.95 20.00 4.05
N ASN A 137 3.81 21.03 4.89
CA ASN A 137 4.74 22.17 4.92
C ASN A 137 6.13 21.80 5.43
N LEU A 138 6.23 20.86 6.38
CA LEU A 138 7.49 20.37 6.92
C LEU A 138 8.23 19.52 5.88
N LEU A 139 7.51 18.61 5.22
CA LEU A 139 8.04 17.77 4.15
C LEU A 139 8.48 18.62 2.96
N MET A 140 7.71 19.62 2.55
CA MET A 140 8.11 20.54 1.47
C MET A 140 9.41 21.28 1.80
N LYS A 141 9.56 21.80 3.02
CA LYS A 141 10.81 22.48 3.44
C LYS A 141 12.00 21.53 3.42
N LEU A 142 11.83 20.28 3.85
CA LEU A 142 12.88 19.26 3.83
C LEU A 142 13.26 18.87 2.38
N LEU A 143 12.28 18.68 1.49
CA LEU A 143 12.50 18.31 0.10
C LEU A 143 13.20 19.39 -0.71
N VAL A 144 12.82 20.66 -0.52
CA VAL A 144 13.50 21.83 -1.12
C VAL A 144 14.95 21.91 -0.62
N LYS A 145 15.18 21.63 0.68
CA LYS A 145 16.54 21.61 1.26
C LYS A 145 17.40 20.47 0.74
N MET A 146 16.78 19.34 0.33
CA MET A 146 17.44 18.17 -0.27
C MET A 146 17.62 18.29 -1.81
N GLY A 147 17.22 19.40 -2.41
CA GLY A 147 17.40 19.64 -3.86
C GLY A 147 16.49 18.78 -4.75
N VAL A 148 15.45 18.18 -4.21
CA VAL A 148 14.51 17.35 -4.97
C VAL A 148 13.50 18.26 -5.66
N THR A 149 13.59 18.39 -6.99
CA THR A 149 12.60 19.11 -7.81
C THR A 149 11.34 18.26 -7.93
N LEU A 150 10.30 18.60 -7.15
CA LEU A 150 8.98 18.00 -7.28
C LEU A 150 8.34 18.46 -8.60
N LYS A 151 7.77 17.51 -9.32
CA LYS A 151 7.03 17.79 -10.56
C LYS A 151 5.77 18.60 -10.21
N LYS A 152 5.59 19.74 -10.91
CA LYS A 152 4.39 20.57 -10.81
C LYS A 152 3.15 19.84 -11.28
#